data_cbeafe1a310198f329c28374862eb89b
#
_entry.id   cbeafe1a310198f329c28374862eb89b
#
_cell.length_a   1.000
_cell.length_b   1.000
_cell.length_c   1.000
_cell.angle_alpha   90.00
_cell.angle_beta   90.00
_cell.angle_gamma   90.00
#
_symmetry.space_group_name_H-M   'P 1'
#
loop_
_entity.id
_entity.type
_entity.pdbx_description
1 polymer ?
#
loop_
_entity_poly.entity_id
_entity_poly.type
_entity_poly.pdbx_seq_one_letter_code
_entity_poly.pdbx_strand_id
1 'polypeptide(L)'
;MCTPTSRTTFCIGLIMKLFKRSILWVCLGLAGLVWVAFNNHDDPPAVGDAAPDFTLLSNEGSEITLSDYQGKWVVLYFYPRDFTSGCTIQAHNFQRDMEQYQEKNAVILGVSVDSVESHAEFCAKEGLDFKLLSDMGGDVSSKYGSIRGVSKAIMSARNTFLINPEGTISKVYLSVSVNPHSEEVLADIASFQSTEG
;
A
#
# COMPACT_ATOMS: atom_id res chain seq x y z
N MET A 1 -55.71 -0.72 61.57
CA MET A 1 -55.55 -1.54 60.40
C MET A 1 -55.14 -0.64 59.21
N CYS A 2 -53.89 -0.44 58.89
CA CYS A 2 -53.43 0.35 57.78
C CYS A 2 -52.52 -0.53 56.95
N THR A 3 -52.88 -0.76 55.72
CA THR A 3 -52.13 -1.49 54.72
C THR A 3 -51.08 -0.57 54.09
N PRO A 4 -49.83 -0.99 53.87
CA PRO A 4 -48.85 -0.22 53.15
C PRO A 4 -48.91 -0.49 51.65
N THR A 5 -49.16 0.50 50.89
CA THR A 5 -49.36 0.52 49.44
C THR A 5 -48.09 0.82 48.69
N SER A 6 -47.68 -0.10 47.83
CA SER A 6 -47.21 0.06 46.43
C SER A 6 -46.47 1.36 45.98
N ARG A 7 -45.35 1.76 46.55
CA ARG A 7 -44.45 2.78 45.98
C ARG A 7 -43.07 2.26 45.55
N THR A 8 -42.73 1.05 45.97
CA THR A 8 -41.39 0.51 45.72
C THR A 8 -41.21 -0.15 44.35
N THR A 9 -42.28 -0.61 43.73
CA THR A 9 -42.20 -1.36 42.44
C THR A 9 -41.99 -0.43 41.22
N PHE A 10 -42.37 0.85 41.33
CA PHE A 10 -42.23 1.78 40.19
C PHE A 10 -40.81 2.33 40.00
N CYS A 11 -40.03 2.47 41.08
CA CYS A 11 -38.65 2.96 41.00
C CYS A 11 -37.68 1.92 40.41
N ILE A 12 -37.89 0.66 40.70
CA ILE A 12 -36.98 -0.42 40.23
C ILE A 12 -37.04 -0.59 38.69
N GLY A 13 -38.24 -0.46 38.11
CA GLY A 13 -38.42 -0.59 36.65
C GLY A 13 -37.79 0.55 35.84
N LEU A 14 -37.75 1.77 36.41
CA LEU A 14 -37.17 2.93 35.76
C LEU A 14 -35.64 2.88 35.81
N ILE A 15 -35.03 2.46 36.91
CA ILE A 15 -33.61 2.31 37.09
C ILE A 15 -33.07 1.20 36.16
N MET A 16 -33.77 0.08 36.02
CA MET A 16 -33.40 -1.01 35.09
C MET A 16 -33.46 -0.58 33.62
N LYS A 17 -34.40 0.27 33.22
CA LYS A 17 -34.47 0.79 31.84
C LYS A 17 -33.35 1.78 31.53
N LEU A 18 -32.93 2.60 32.46
CA LEU A 18 -31.79 3.51 32.31
C LEU A 18 -30.47 2.75 32.23
N PHE A 19 -30.28 1.71 33.06
CA PHE A 19 -29.10 0.88 33.04
C PHE A 19 -28.97 0.10 31.73
N LYS A 20 -30.06 -0.46 31.18
CA LYS A 20 -30.03 -1.15 29.89
C LYS A 20 -29.65 -0.24 28.72
N ARG A 21 -30.10 1.01 28.72
CA ARG A 21 -29.74 2.01 27.68
C ARG A 21 -28.27 2.40 27.77
N SER A 22 -27.74 2.62 28.99
CA SER A 22 -26.32 2.95 29.19
C SER A 22 -25.38 1.81 28.79
N ILE A 23 -25.73 0.57 29.09
CA ILE A 23 -24.94 -0.60 28.69
C ILE A 23 -24.93 -0.75 27.15
N LEU A 24 -26.06 -0.49 26.47
CA LEU A 24 -26.14 -0.56 25.02
C LEU A 24 -25.22 0.45 24.35
N TRP A 25 -25.14 1.68 24.87
CA TRP A 25 -24.24 2.73 24.32
C TRP A 25 -22.77 2.44 24.59
N VAL A 26 -22.43 1.85 25.74
CA VAL A 26 -21.06 1.42 26.06
C VAL A 26 -20.64 0.25 25.16
N CYS A 27 -21.52 -0.71 24.92
CA CYS A 27 -21.24 -1.84 24.00
C CYS A 27 -21.08 -1.37 22.54
N LEU A 28 -21.89 -0.40 22.08
CA LEU A 28 -21.75 0.18 20.74
C LEU A 28 -20.46 1.01 20.62
N GLY A 29 -20.08 1.74 21.66
CA GLY A 29 -18.80 2.48 21.69
C GLY A 29 -17.58 1.54 21.68
N LEU A 30 -17.62 0.47 22.47
CA LEU A 30 -16.55 -0.54 22.49
C LEU A 30 -16.49 -1.33 21.19
N ALA A 31 -17.63 -1.68 20.59
CA ALA A 31 -17.67 -2.34 19.29
C ALA A 31 -17.10 -1.44 18.18
N GLY A 32 -17.39 -0.13 18.22
CA GLY A 32 -16.80 0.84 17.30
C GLY A 32 -15.29 0.99 17.48
N LEU A 33 -14.80 1.05 18.72
CA LEU A 33 -13.37 1.12 19.02
C LEU A 33 -12.64 -0.18 18.62
N VAL A 34 -13.25 -1.34 18.83
CA VAL A 34 -12.71 -2.62 18.39
C VAL A 34 -12.70 -2.70 16.87
N TRP A 35 -13.75 -2.24 16.19
CA TRP A 35 -13.79 -2.23 14.73
C TRP A 35 -12.70 -1.34 14.12
N VAL A 36 -12.46 -0.14 14.68
CA VAL A 36 -11.36 0.76 14.27
C VAL A 36 -10.00 0.11 14.57
N ALA A 37 -9.83 -0.61 15.68
CA ALA A 37 -8.57 -1.27 16.01
C ALA A 37 -8.27 -2.49 15.11
N PHE A 38 -9.29 -3.17 14.59
CA PHE A 38 -9.11 -4.29 13.63
C PHE A 38 -8.90 -3.84 12.18
N ASN A 39 -9.24 -2.58 11.83
CA ASN A 39 -9.03 -2.05 10.49
C ASN A 39 -7.65 -1.38 10.30
N ASN A 40 -6.77 -1.43 11.28
CA ASN A 40 -5.37 -0.99 11.16
C ASN A 40 -4.49 -2.13 10.67
N HIS A 41 -4.94 -2.95 9.73
CA HIS A 41 -4.08 -3.96 9.15
C HIS A 41 -3.64 -3.51 7.77
N ASP A 42 -2.37 -3.73 7.52
CA ASP A 42 -1.56 -3.51 6.33
C ASP A 42 -2.07 -4.30 5.10
N ASP A 43 -3.37 -4.26 4.86
CA ASP A 43 -3.94 -4.79 3.63
C ASP A 43 -3.53 -3.88 2.46
N PRO A 44 -3.12 -4.44 1.33
CA PRO A 44 -2.77 -3.64 0.17
C PRO A 44 -3.98 -2.81 -0.30
N PRO A 45 -3.76 -1.57 -0.77
CA PRO A 45 -4.82 -0.78 -1.36
C PRO A 45 -5.47 -1.53 -2.54
N ALA A 46 -6.79 -1.44 -2.64
CA ALA A 46 -7.56 -2.14 -3.65
C ALA A 46 -7.62 -1.37 -4.99
N VAL A 47 -8.00 -2.06 -6.05
CA VAL A 47 -8.32 -1.41 -7.34
C VAL A 47 -9.47 -0.43 -7.13
N GLY A 48 -9.29 0.81 -7.61
CA GLY A 48 -10.22 1.92 -7.44
C GLY A 48 -9.90 2.84 -6.26
N ASP A 49 -9.03 2.43 -5.33
CA ASP A 49 -8.58 3.29 -4.25
C ASP A 49 -7.58 4.34 -4.76
N ALA A 50 -7.55 5.51 -4.12
CA ALA A 50 -6.45 6.45 -4.29
C ALA A 50 -5.14 5.80 -3.80
N ALA A 51 -4.07 5.90 -4.60
CA ALA A 51 -2.77 5.40 -4.21
C ALA A 51 -2.25 6.19 -2.98
N PRO A 52 -1.87 5.52 -1.87
CA PRO A 52 -1.33 6.19 -0.70
C PRO A 52 -0.09 7.01 -1.04
N ASP A 53 -0.16 8.33 -0.87
CA ASP A 53 0.95 9.22 -1.19
C ASP A 53 2.13 9.03 -0.22
N PHE A 54 3.34 9.28 -0.74
CA PHE A 54 4.59 9.17 0.02
C PHE A 54 5.67 10.07 -0.57
N THR A 55 6.70 10.34 0.24
CA THR A 55 7.96 10.95 -0.21
C THR A 55 9.11 10.09 0.28
N LEU A 56 9.97 9.62 -0.64
CA LEU A 56 11.15 8.81 -0.34
C LEU A 56 12.38 9.38 -1.09
N LEU A 57 13.57 9.08 -0.57
CA LEU A 57 14.83 9.38 -1.27
C LEU A 57 15.10 8.36 -2.37
N SER A 58 15.50 8.85 -3.53
CA SER A 58 15.91 8.00 -4.66
C SER A 58 17.38 7.55 -4.55
N ASN A 59 17.78 6.61 -5.42
CA ASN A 59 19.18 6.21 -5.63
C ASN A 59 20.13 7.39 -5.98
N GLU A 60 19.60 8.55 -6.36
CA GLU A 60 20.38 9.77 -6.62
C GLU A 60 20.40 10.74 -5.44
N GLY A 61 19.75 10.37 -4.31
CA GLY A 61 19.62 11.23 -3.12
C GLY A 61 18.59 12.36 -3.26
N SER A 62 17.80 12.40 -4.32
CA SER A 62 16.70 13.34 -4.51
C SER A 62 15.41 12.82 -3.89
N GLU A 63 14.58 13.70 -3.33
CA GLU A 63 13.24 13.37 -2.87
C GLU A 63 12.33 13.10 -4.06
N ILE A 64 11.56 12.03 -3.98
CA ILE A 64 10.55 11.62 -4.95
C ILE A 64 9.22 11.50 -4.22
N THR A 65 8.25 12.29 -4.64
CA THR A 65 6.88 12.24 -4.13
C THR A 65 5.97 11.59 -5.19
N LEU A 66 5.13 10.65 -4.79
CA LEU A 66 4.26 9.93 -5.75
C LEU A 66 3.33 10.90 -6.48
N SER A 67 2.75 11.87 -5.78
CA SER A 67 1.84 12.87 -6.37
C SER A 67 2.49 13.77 -7.43
N ASP A 68 3.82 13.86 -7.52
CA ASP A 68 4.53 14.59 -8.59
C ASP A 68 4.41 13.91 -9.96
N TYR A 69 3.95 12.66 -9.98
CA TYR A 69 3.74 11.88 -11.20
C TYR A 69 2.29 11.90 -11.72
N GLN A 70 1.43 12.77 -11.18
CA GLN A 70 0.10 12.97 -11.75
C GLN A 70 0.17 13.26 -13.26
N GLY A 71 -0.76 12.72 -14.02
CA GLY A 71 -0.77 12.79 -15.47
C GLY A 71 0.06 11.68 -16.16
N LYS A 72 0.71 10.79 -15.40
CA LYS A 72 1.46 9.64 -15.91
C LYS A 72 0.96 8.35 -15.30
N TRP A 73 1.10 7.26 -16.03
CA TRP A 73 1.03 5.94 -15.45
C TRP A 73 2.25 5.70 -14.55
N VAL A 74 2.04 5.11 -13.36
CA VAL A 74 3.13 4.76 -12.45
C VAL A 74 3.11 3.26 -12.19
N VAL A 75 4.23 2.59 -12.50
CA VAL A 75 4.49 1.20 -12.12
C VAL A 75 5.28 1.23 -10.82
N LEU A 76 4.57 1.19 -9.70
CA LEU A 76 5.15 1.16 -8.36
C LEU A 76 5.37 -0.29 -7.96
N TYR A 77 6.63 -0.77 -8.00
CA TYR A 77 6.93 -2.14 -7.63
C TYR A 77 7.78 -2.22 -6.36
N PHE A 78 7.34 -3.06 -5.44
CA PHE A 78 8.08 -3.42 -4.23
C PHE A 78 8.88 -4.68 -4.46
N TYR A 79 10.11 -4.73 -3.93
CA TYR A 79 10.99 -5.88 -4.07
C TYR A 79 11.81 -6.13 -2.79
N PRO A 80 12.19 -7.40 -2.51
CA PRO A 80 12.80 -7.76 -1.24
C PRO A 80 14.13 -7.08 -0.94
N ARG A 81 15.09 -7.06 -1.90
CA ARG A 81 16.45 -6.56 -1.65
C ARG A 81 17.26 -6.42 -2.93
N ASP A 82 18.13 -5.41 -2.97
CA ASP A 82 19.17 -5.22 -3.97
C ASP A 82 20.08 -6.44 -4.10
N PHE A 83 20.70 -6.60 -5.25
CA PHE A 83 21.72 -7.63 -5.55
C PHE A 83 21.23 -9.08 -5.40
N THR A 84 19.96 -9.35 -5.16
CA THR A 84 19.43 -10.73 -5.18
C THR A 84 19.01 -11.10 -6.59
N SER A 85 19.23 -12.38 -6.97
CA SER A 85 19.02 -12.85 -8.35
C SER A 85 17.63 -12.55 -8.91
N GLY A 86 16.57 -12.77 -8.12
CA GLY A 86 15.20 -12.49 -8.57
C GLY A 86 14.91 -11.00 -8.73
N CYS A 87 15.49 -10.14 -7.88
CA CYS A 87 15.29 -8.69 -7.98
C CYS A 87 16.08 -8.11 -9.17
N THR A 88 17.29 -8.61 -9.41
CA THR A 88 18.09 -8.24 -10.58
C THR A 88 17.39 -8.63 -11.89
N ILE A 89 16.82 -9.85 -11.98
CA ILE A 89 16.06 -10.26 -13.17
C ILE A 89 14.85 -9.35 -13.38
N GLN A 90 14.12 -9.02 -12.32
CA GLN A 90 12.94 -8.12 -12.41
C GLN A 90 13.35 -6.73 -12.89
N ALA A 91 14.41 -6.15 -12.31
CA ALA A 91 14.93 -4.85 -12.69
C ALA A 91 15.40 -4.81 -14.15
N HIS A 92 16.14 -5.83 -14.60
CA HIS A 92 16.57 -5.95 -16.00
C HIS A 92 15.39 -6.09 -16.96
N ASN A 93 14.31 -6.79 -16.60
CA ASN A 93 13.13 -6.88 -17.45
C ASN A 93 12.44 -5.50 -17.60
N PHE A 94 12.33 -4.73 -16.52
CA PHE A 94 11.84 -3.36 -16.59
C PHE A 94 12.77 -2.45 -17.40
N GLN A 95 14.10 -2.57 -17.22
CA GLN A 95 15.09 -1.79 -17.98
C GLN A 95 15.04 -2.13 -19.47
N ARG A 96 14.96 -3.41 -19.85
CA ARG A 96 14.81 -3.86 -21.24
C ARG A 96 13.63 -3.19 -21.93
N ASP A 97 12.52 -3.07 -21.21
CA ASP A 97 11.23 -2.61 -21.77
C ASP A 97 11.00 -1.09 -21.52
N MET A 98 11.99 -0.36 -21.02
CA MET A 98 11.90 1.05 -20.61
C MET A 98 11.34 1.96 -21.71
N GLU A 99 11.78 1.79 -22.95
CA GLU A 99 11.32 2.59 -24.09
C GLU A 99 9.81 2.43 -24.31
N GLN A 100 9.28 1.21 -24.19
CA GLN A 100 7.84 0.94 -24.30
C GLN A 100 7.03 1.57 -23.17
N TYR A 101 7.58 1.64 -21.96
CA TYR A 101 6.95 2.36 -20.85
C TYR A 101 6.91 3.87 -21.11
N GLN A 102 8.00 4.45 -21.62
CA GLN A 102 8.07 5.88 -21.98
C GLN A 102 7.08 6.24 -23.09
N GLU A 103 6.95 5.41 -24.13
CA GLU A 103 5.96 5.57 -25.19
C GLU A 103 4.52 5.59 -24.68
N LYS A 104 4.24 4.87 -23.60
CA LYS A 104 2.94 4.83 -22.94
C LYS A 104 2.74 5.90 -21.87
N ASN A 105 3.64 6.89 -21.78
CA ASN A 105 3.67 7.90 -20.72
C ASN A 105 3.66 7.26 -19.32
N ALA A 106 4.41 6.18 -19.14
CA ALA A 106 4.54 5.45 -17.88
C ALA A 106 5.94 5.61 -17.29
N VAL A 107 6.02 5.64 -15.96
CA VAL A 107 7.25 5.66 -15.17
C VAL A 107 7.33 4.44 -14.29
N ILE A 108 8.55 3.99 -14.02
CA ILE A 108 8.83 2.85 -13.14
C ILE A 108 9.49 3.39 -11.86
N LEU A 109 8.93 3.02 -10.71
CA LEU A 109 9.46 3.34 -9.38
C LEU A 109 9.62 2.03 -8.60
N GLY A 110 10.85 1.67 -8.26
CA GLY A 110 11.14 0.51 -7.42
C GLY A 110 11.29 0.94 -5.97
N VAL A 111 10.75 0.15 -5.04
CA VAL A 111 10.84 0.42 -3.60
C VAL A 111 11.34 -0.80 -2.86
N SER A 112 12.36 -0.61 -2.04
CA SER A 112 12.80 -1.61 -1.06
C SER A 112 13.27 -0.95 0.24
N VAL A 113 13.57 -1.77 1.25
CA VAL A 113 14.08 -1.29 2.54
C VAL A 113 15.61 -1.07 2.54
N ASP A 114 16.25 -1.17 1.38
CA ASP A 114 17.68 -0.89 1.24
C ASP A 114 17.97 0.61 1.30
N SER A 115 19.23 0.98 1.58
CA SER A 115 19.64 2.37 1.68
C SER A 115 19.83 3.02 0.31
N VAL A 116 19.86 4.36 0.29
CA VAL A 116 20.14 5.16 -0.93
C VAL A 116 21.46 4.73 -1.57
N GLU A 117 22.50 4.49 -0.75
CA GLU A 117 23.81 4.08 -1.23
C GLU A 117 23.76 2.69 -1.90
N SER A 118 23.03 1.73 -1.29
CA SER A 118 22.82 0.41 -1.89
C SER A 118 22.11 0.51 -3.24
N HIS A 119 21.06 1.32 -3.32
CA HIS A 119 20.34 1.57 -4.57
C HIS A 119 21.24 2.22 -5.64
N ALA A 120 22.06 3.20 -5.25
CA ALA A 120 23.01 3.84 -6.17
C ALA A 120 24.02 2.81 -6.76
N GLU A 121 24.59 1.97 -5.88
CA GLU A 121 25.50 0.90 -6.30
C GLU A 121 24.81 -0.14 -7.19
N PHE A 122 23.56 -0.51 -6.85
CA PHE A 122 22.78 -1.49 -7.63
C PHE A 122 22.42 -0.93 -9.00
N CYS A 123 21.94 0.31 -9.12
CA CYS A 123 21.66 0.99 -10.38
C CYS A 123 22.92 1.08 -11.25
N ALA A 124 24.04 1.52 -10.67
CA ALA A 124 25.32 1.67 -11.40
C ALA A 124 25.84 0.32 -11.92
N LYS A 125 25.76 -0.74 -11.10
CA LYS A 125 26.23 -2.07 -11.47
C LYS A 125 25.37 -2.73 -12.54
N GLU A 126 24.05 -2.60 -12.42
CA GLU A 126 23.10 -3.31 -13.28
C GLU A 126 22.61 -2.46 -14.47
N GLY A 127 23.07 -1.19 -14.58
CA GLY A 127 22.72 -0.29 -15.68
C GLY A 127 21.24 0.08 -15.70
N LEU A 128 20.69 0.49 -14.53
CA LEU A 128 19.28 0.84 -14.40
C LEU A 128 19.09 2.36 -14.51
N ASP A 129 18.20 2.80 -15.40
CA ASP A 129 17.92 4.20 -15.69
C ASP A 129 16.62 4.73 -15.03
N PHE A 130 15.94 3.91 -14.24
CA PHE A 130 14.76 4.30 -13.46
C PHE A 130 15.08 4.46 -11.98
N LYS A 131 14.17 5.09 -11.24
CA LYS A 131 14.40 5.40 -9.82
C LYS A 131 14.13 4.19 -8.92
N LEU A 132 15.09 3.93 -8.01
CA LEU A 132 14.91 3.08 -6.86
C LEU A 132 14.78 3.95 -5.61
N LEU A 133 13.82 3.66 -4.76
CA LEU A 133 13.40 4.48 -3.62
C LEU A 133 13.65 3.75 -2.30
N SER A 134 14.34 4.42 -1.39
CA SER A 134 14.76 3.87 -0.10
C SER A 134 13.66 4.02 0.96
N ASP A 135 13.05 2.92 1.34
CA ASP A 135 12.06 2.80 2.42
C ASP A 135 12.65 2.05 3.62
N MET A 136 13.75 2.56 4.18
CA MET A 136 14.53 1.88 5.24
C MET A 136 13.71 1.51 6.49
N GLY A 137 12.64 2.28 6.80
CA GLY A 137 11.71 1.99 7.90
C GLY A 137 10.62 0.99 7.55
N GLY A 138 10.37 0.76 6.25
CA GLY A 138 9.27 -0.06 5.77
C GLY A 138 7.89 0.60 5.86
N ASP A 139 7.84 1.91 6.11
CA ASP A 139 6.59 2.63 6.33
C ASP A 139 5.73 2.68 5.06
N VAL A 140 6.33 2.93 3.91
CA VAL A 140 5.64 2.94 2.62
C VAL A 140 5.28 1.52 2.20
N SER A 141 6.20 0.56 2.36
CA SER A 141 5.92 -0.86 2.13
C SER A 141 4.76 -1.37 2.99
N SER A 142 4.63 -0.87 4.24
CA SER A 142 3.51 -1.19 5.12
C SER A 142 2.20 -0.61 4.60
N LYS A 143 2.15 0.68 4.24
CA LYS A 143 0.96 1.34 3.66
C LYS A 143 0.41 0.61 2.43
N TYR A 144 1.28 -0.05 1.67
CA TYR A 144 0.94 -0.82 0.48
C TYR A 144 0.76 -2.31 0.76
N GLY A 145 0.68 -2.75 2.03
CA GLY A 145 0.58 -4.17 2.38
C GLY A 145 1.73 -5.01 1.80
N SER A 146 2.86 -4.37 1.57
CA SER A 146 4.02 -4.95 0.88
C SER A 146 5.22 -5.12 1.82
N ILE A 147 4.98 -5.29 3.12
CA ILE A 147 6.01 -5.56 4.12
C ILE A 147 6.01 -7.03 4.53
N ARG A 148 7.18 -7.59 4.77
CA ARG A 148 7.38 -8.94 5.32
C ARG A 148 8.43 -8.93 6.41
N GLY A 149 8.27 -9.84 7.36
CA GLY A 149 9.21 -10.00 8.46
C GLY A 149 8.75 -9.31 9.75
N VAL A 150 9.53 -9.49 10.79
CA VAL A 150 9.27 -8.93 12.12
C VAL A 150 10.52 -8.25 12.65
N SER A 151 10.35 -7.07 13.26
CA SER A 151 11.43 -6.35 13.93
C SER A 151 12.59 -5.99 12.96
N LYS A 152 13.82 -6.39 13.30
CA LYS A 152 15.04 -6.00 12.55
C LYS A 152 15.24 -6.72 11.19
N ALA A 153 14.39 -7.69 10.86
CA ALA A 153 14.48 -8.46 9.61
C ALA A 153 13.30 -8.16 8.68
N ILE A 154 13.01 -6.87 8.48
CA ILE A 154 12.00 -6.44 7.52
C ILE A 154 12.55 -6.50 6.10
N MET A 155 11.68 -6.84 5.16
CA MET A 155 11.93 -6.75 3.72
C MET A 155 10.61 -6.47 3.00
N SER A 156 10.67 -5.87 1.83
CA SER A 156 9.46 -5.70 1.03
C SER A 156 9.02 -7.02 0.40
N ALA A 157 7.71 -7.20 0.27
CA ALA A 157 7.12 -8.27 -0.53
C ALA A 157 7.31 -7.93 -2.02
N ARG A 158 7.20 -8.93 -2.91
CA ARG A 158 7.25 -8.69 -4.34
C ARG A 158 5.85 -8.41 -4.86
N ASN A 159 5.39 -7.18 -4.71
CA ASN A 159 4.09 -6.70 -5.16
C ASN A 159 4.29 -5.52 -6.13
N THR A 160 3.34 -5.31 -7.04
CA THR A 160 3.35 -4.17 -7.95
C THR A 160 1.96 -3.56 -7.99
N PHE A 161 1.92 -2.24 -8.03
CA PHE A 161 0.70 -1.44 -8.16
C PHE A 161 0.81 -0.61 -9.43
N LEU A 162 -0.14 -0.79 -10.33
CA LEU A 162 -0.30 0.05 -11.50
C LEU A 162 -1.24 1.20 -11.15
N ILE A 163 -0.72 2.42 -11.18
CA ILE A 163 -1.42 3.64 -10.80
C ILE A 163 -1.68 4.44 -12.07
N ASN A 164 -2.90 4.89 -12.27
CA ASN A 164 -3.31 5.66 -13.44
C ASN A 164 -2.92 7.15 -13.31
N PRO A 165 -3.05 7.96 -14.38
CA PRO A 165 -2.72 9.39 -14.36
C PRO A 165 -3.47 10.22 -13.31
N GLU A 166 -4.64 9.75 -12.83
CA GLU A 166 -5.44 10.39 -11.79
C GLU A 166 -4.97 10.05 -10.36
N GLY A 167 -3.93 9.18 -10.22
CA GLY A 167 -3.41 8.74 -8.93
C GLY A 167 -4.22 7.62 -8.27
N THR A 168 -5.00 6.87 -9.06
CA THR A 168 -5.85 5.77 -8.60
C THR A 168 -5.22 4.42 -8.96
N ILE A 169 -5.33 3.43 -8.09
CA ILE A 169 -4.89 2.04 -8.34
C ILE A 169 -5.76 1.41 -9.43
N SER A 170 -5.19 1.14 -10.58
CA SER A 170 -5.86 0.44 -11.69
C SER A 170 -5.69 -1.06 -11.65
N LYS A 171 -4.55 -1.55 -11.13
CA LYS A 171 -4.29 -2.98 -10.97
C LYS A 171 -3.31 -3.25 -9.83
N VAL A 172 -3.50 -4.40 -9.17
CA VAL A 172 -2.64 -4.90 -8.10
C VAL A 172 -2.11 -6.27 -8.48
N TYR A 173 -0.79 -6.45 -8.40
CA TYR A 173 -0.12 -7.73 -8.63
C TYR A 173 0.56 -8.16 -7.34
N LEU A 174 0.10 -9.25 -6.76
CA LEU A 174 0.65 -9.79 -5.51
C LEU A 174 1.54 -11.01 -5.79
N SER A 175 2.65 -11.11 -5.07
CA SER A 175 3.58 -12.24 -5.17
C SER A 175 4.07 -12.50 -6.61
N VAL A 176 4.52 -11.46 -7.27
CA VAL A 176 4.87 -11.41 -8.69
C VAL A 176 5.92 -12.44 -9.10
N SER A 177 5.69 -13.11 -10.24
CA SER A 177 6.70 -13.89 -10.96
C SER A 177 7.54 -12.97 -11.86
N VAL A 178 8.85 -12.96 -11.68
CA VAL A 178 9.72 -11.92 -12.27
C VAL A 178 9.83 -11.95 -13.79
N ASN A 179 9.73 -13.13 -14.43
CA ASN A 179 10.01 -13.25 -15.86
C ASN A 179 8.97 -12.60 -16.77
N PRO A 180 7.63 -12.86 -16.63
CA PRO A 180 6.62 -12.26 -17.52
C PRO A 180 6.17 -10.86 -17.06
N HIS A 181 6.60 -10.41 -15.88
CA HIS A 181 5.92 -9.31 -15.20
C HIS A 181 5.93 -7.97 -15.93
N SER A 182 7.09 -7.60 -16.51
CA SER A 182 7.19 -6.34 -17.27
C SER A 182 6.24 -6.32 -18.47
N GLU A 183 6.18 -7.42 -19.20
CA GLU A 183 5.31 -7.58 -20.37
C GLU A 183 3.81 -7.59 -19.97
N GLU A 184 3.47 -8.23 -18.84
CA GLU A 184 2.12 -8.23 -18.29
C GLU A 184 1.65 -6.81 -17.96
N VAL A 185 2.49 -6.01 -17.29
CA VAL A 185 2.18 -4.62 -16.93
C VAL A 185 2.01 -3.75 -18.18
N LEU A 186 2.88 -3.90 -19.18
CA LEU A 186 2.77 -3.19 -20.46
C LEU A 186 1.47 -3.50 -21.20
N ALA A 187 1.06 -4.77 -21.21
CA ALA A 187 -0.19 -5.20 -21.83
C ALA A 187 -1.41 -4.60 -21.12
N ASP A 188 -1.37 -4.55 -19.78
CA ASP A 188 -2.43 -3.94 -18.98
C ASP A 188 -2.53 -2.43 -19.22
N ILE A 189 -1.42 -1.69 -19.25
CA ILE A 189 -1.41 -0.25 -19.58
C ILE A 189 -2.04 -0.03 -20.97
N ALA A 190 -1.64 -0.82 -21.96
CA ALA A 190 -2.20 -0.73 -23.31
C ALA A 190 -3.73 -0.98 -23.33
N SER A 191 -4.19 -1.96 -22.55
CA SER A 191 -5.62 -2.27 -22.43
C SER A 191 -6.40 -1.10 -21.80
N PHE A 192 -5.91 -0.51 -20.71
CA PHE A 192 -6.55 0.65 -20.07
C PHE A 192 -6.60 1.86 -21.01
N GLN A 193 -5.50 2.20 -21.68
CA GLN A 193 -5.44 3.31 -22.63
C GLN A 193 -6.40 3.14 -23.82
N SER A 194 -6.66 1.88 -24.23
CA SER A 194 -7.59 1.61 -25.33
C SER A 194 -9.08 1.73 -24.94
N THR A 195 -9.40 1.71 -23.66
CA THR A 195 -10.78 1.84 -23.15
C THR A 195 -11.17 3.27 -22.82
N GLU A 196 -10.20 4.19 -22.72
CA GLU A 196 -10.41 5.61 -22.42
C GLU A 196 -10.49 6.50 -23.68
N GLY A 197 -10.21 5.98 -24.87
CA GLY A 197 -10.26 6.66 -26.17
C GLY A 197 -11.51 6.28 -26.97
#